data_8c3c14a819527ebf78eb8bf529137347
#
_entry.id   8c3c14a819527ebf78eb8bf529137347
#
_cell.length_a   1.000
_cell.length_b   1.000
_cell.length_c   1.000
_cell.angle_alpha   90.00
_cell.angle_beta   90.00
_cell.angle_gamma   90.00
#
_symmetry.space_group_name_H-M   'P 1'
#
loop_
_entity.id
_entity.type
_entity.pdbx_description
1 polymer ?
#
loop_
_entity_poly.entity_id
_entity_poly.type
_entity_poly.pdbx_seq_one_letter_code
_entity_poly.pdbx_strand_id
1 'polypeptide(L)'
;LSAKNYGRAVYEALRGGLDFTKDDENVNSQPFMRWRDRFLFVADAIRNAEAQTGERKGHYLNVTAPSPEEMYERAEFAKELGMPIIMHDFLTGGFCANTGLARWCRKNGVLLHIHRAMHAVIDRNPHHGIHFRVLTKALRLSGGDHLHTGT
;
A
#
# COMPACT_ATOMS: atom_id res chain seq x y z
N LEU A 1 -13.84 -1.99 11.45
CA LEU A 1 -13.78 -3.42 11.19
C LEU A 1 -12.66 -4.07 12.01
N SER A 2 -12.87 -5.29 12.49
CA SER A 2 -11.78 -6.12 12.98
C SER A 2 -10.92 -6.62 11.82
N ALA A 3 -9.68 -7.06 12.08
CA ALA A 3 -8.79 -7.61 11.07
C ALA A 3 -9.42 -8.81 10.33
N LYS A 4 -10.14 -9.68 11.06
CA LYS A 4 -10.87 -10.81 10.48
C LYS A 4 -11.97 -10.36 9.50
N ASN A 5 -12.78 -9.36 9.87
CA ASN A 5 -13.84 -8.85 9.00
C ASN A 5 -13.27 -8.06 7.81
N TYR A 6 -12.11 -7.42 7.98
CA TYR A 6 -11.39 -6.77 6.89
C TYR A 6 -10.91 -7.81 5.86
N GLY A 7 -10.28 -8.90 6.30
CA GLY A 7 -9.89 -10.00 5.42
C GLY A 7 -11.08 -10.62 4.70
N ARG A 8 -12.23 -10.77 5.39
CA ARG A 8 -13.47 -11.24 4.74
C ARG A 8 -13.93 -10.28 3.64
N ALA A 9 -13.90 -8.96 3.86
CA ALA A 9 -14.27 -7.99 2.84
C ALA A 9 -13.34 -8.06 1.62
N VAL A 10 -12.03 -8.21 1.84
CA VAL A 10 -11.05 -8.44 0.77
C VAL A 10 -11.38 -9.72 -0.01
N TYR A 11 -11.62 -10.82 0.69
CA TYR A 11 -11.99 -12.09 0.05
C TYR A 11 -13.24 -11.98 -0.83
N GLU A 12 -14.33 -11.39 -0.32
CA GLU A 12 -15.58 -11.24 -1.08
C GLU A 12 -15.39 -10.36 -2.31
N ALA A 13 -14.61 -9.29 -2.22
CA ALA A 13 -14.31 -8.42 -3.34
C ALA A 13 -13.49 -9.15 -4.43
N LEU A 14 -12.44 -9.87 -4.05
CA LEU A 14 -11.60 -10.63 -4.96
C LEU A 14 -12.35 -11.80 -5.60
N ARG A 15 -13.14 -12.53 -4.80
CA ARG A 15 -14.02 -13.60 -5.29
C ARG A 15 -15.07 -13.09 -6.27
N GLY A 16 -15.55 -11.85 -6.06
CA GLY A 16 -16.53 -11.18 -6.91
C GLY A 16 -16.02 -10.70 -8.27
N GLY A 17 -14.74 -10.93 -8.58
CA GLY A 17 -14.15 -10.65 -9.90
C GLY A 17 -13.13 -9.52 -9.93
N LEU A 18 -12.80 -8.89 -8.80
CA LEU A 18 -11.69 -7.95 -8.78
C LEU A 18 -10.34 -8.68 -8.85
N ASP A 19 -9.40 -8.14 -9.60
CA ASP A 19 -8.03 -8.63 -9.67
C ASP A 19 -7.22 -8.19 -8.46
N PHE A 20 -7.46 -6.96 -8.00
CA PHE A 20 -6.76 -6.33 -6.89
C PHE A 20 -7.71 -5.58 -5.97
N THR A 21 -7.36 -5.57 -4.70
CA THR A 21 -7.85 -4.64 -3.69
C THR A 21 -6.68 -3.88 -3.09
N LYS A 22 -6.93 -2.85 -2.29
CA LYS A 22 -5.87 -2.14 -1.57
C LYS A 22 -6.31 -1.74 -0.17
N ASP A 23 -5.36 -1.57 0.73
CA ASP A 23 -5.60 -0.86 1.97
C ASP A 23 -6.00 0.60 1.67
N ASP A 24 -6.93 1.13 2.44
CA ASP A 24 -7.18 2.57 2.46
C ASP A 24 -5.96 3.28 3.08
N GLU A 25 -5.65 4.47 2.60
CA GLU A 25 -4.51 5.27 3.08
C GLU A 25 -4.62 5.64 4.56
N ASN A 26 -5.83 5.66 5.10
CA ASN A 26 -6.07 5.94 6.51
C ASN A 26 -5.97 4.69 7.40
N VAL A 27 -5.85 3.51 6.79
CA VAL A 27 -5.70 2.26 7.54
C VAL A 27 -4.24 2.05 7.90
N ASN A 28 -3.95 2.11 9.20
CA ASN A 28 -2.62 1.90 9.75
C ASN A 28 -2.65 0.77 10.80
N SER A 29 -2.50 1.06 12.07
CA SER A 29 -2.55 0.08 13.16
C SER A 29 -3.47 0.60 14.27
N GLN A 30 -4.76 0.37 14.10
CA GLN A 30 -5.77 0.79 15.07
C GLN A 30 -5.92 -0.25 16.20
N PRO A 31 -6.40 0.15 17.38
CA PRO A 31 -6.62 -0.79 18.50
C PRO A 31 -7.50 -1.99 18.15
N PHE A 32 -8.49 -1.79 17.28
CA PHE A 32 -9.43 -2.83 16.82
C PHE A 32 -8.94 -3.61 15.60
N MET A 33 -7.83 -3.18 14.98
CA MET A 33 -7.24 -3.81 13.80
C MET A 33 -5.74 -3.52 13.74
N ARG A 34 -4.94 -4.33 14.42
CA ARG A 34 -3.48 -4.23 14.37
C ARG A 34 -2.98 -4.58 12.97
N TRP A 35 -1.92 -3.90 12.52
CA TRP A 35 -1.40 -4.06 11.16
C TRP A 35 -0.95 -5.50 10.85
N ARG A 36 -0.32 -6.16 11.81
CA ARG A 36 0.16 -7.55 11.64
C ARG A 36 -1.00 -8.52 11.45
N ASP A 37 -2.06 -8.38 12.25
CA ASP A 37 -3.26 -9.21 12.12
C ASP A 37 -3.97 -8.94 10.79
N ARG A 38 -4.08 -7.67 10.36
CA ARG A 38 -4.64 -7.32 9.06
C ARG A 38 -3.89 -8.01 7.94
N PHE A 39 -2.56 -7.96 7.93
CA PHE A 39 -1.73 -8.57 6.90
C PHE A 39 -1.96 -10.08 6.82
N LEU A 40 -2.04 -10.77 7.96
CA LEU A 40 -2.32 -12.21 8.00
C LEU A 40 -3.69 -12.53 7.40
N PHE A 41 -4.76 -11.87 7.85
CA PHE A 41 -6.11 -12.12 7.34
C PHE A 41 -6.27 -11.75 5.85
N VAL A 42 -5.56 -10.74 5.37
CA VAL A 42 -5.54 -10.38 3.95
C VAL A 42 -4.80 -11.45 3.13
N ALA A 43 -3.65 -11.93 3.60
CA ALA A 43 -2.93 -13.00 2.94
C ALA A 43 -3.76 -14.28 2.82
N ASP A 44 -4.49 -14.65 3.88
CA ASP A 44 -5.43 -15.77 3.86
C ASP A 44 -6.58 -15.54 2.87
N ALA A 45 -7.11 -14.32 2.84
CA ALA A 45 -8.18 -13.94 1.92
C ALA A 45 -7.77 -14.08 0.45
N ILE A 46 -6.56 -13.65 0.10
CA ILE A 46 -6.00 -13.80 -1.25
C ILE A 46 -5.87 -15.27 -1.61
N ARG A 47 -5.21 -16.08 -0.77
CA ARG A 47 -5.06 -17.53 -1.02
C ARG A 47 -6.39 -18.23 -1.26
N ASN A 48 -7.39 -17.92 -0.43
CA ASN A 48 -8.73 -18.52 -0.55
C ASN A 48 -9.44 -18.05 -1.83
N ALA A 49 -9.32 -16.78 -2.20
CA ALA A 49 -9.90 -16.26 -3.44
C ALA A 49 -9.25 -16.89 -4.68
N GLU A 50 -7.92 -16.99 -4.70
CA GLU A 50 -7.18 -17.67 -5.78
C GLU A 50 -7.57 -19.14 -5.91
N ALA A 51 -7.68 -19.85 -4.79
CA ALA A 51 -8.10 -21.27 -4.77
C ALA A 51 -9.52 -21.45 -5.32
N GLN A 52 -10.43 -20.50 -5.07
CA GLN A 52 -11.80 -20.59 -5.53
C GLN A 52 -12.00 -20.16 -6.98
N THR A 53 -11.28 -19.13 -7.42
CA THR A 53 -11.45 -18.54 -8.76
C THR A 53 -10.54 -19.16 -9.82
N GLY A 54 -9.42 -19.74 -9.41
CA GLY A 54 -8.34 -20.19 -10.30
C GLY A 54 -7.54 -19.04 -10.91
N GLU A 55 -7.77 -17.81 -10.45
CA GLU A 55 -7.14 -16.60 -10.97
C GLU A 55 -6.12 -16.04 -9.96
N ARG A 56 -5.08 -15.36 -10.47
CA ARG A 56 -4.16 -14.60 -9.62
C ARG A 56 -4.85 -13.39 -9.03
N LYS A 57 -4.73 -13.20 -7.74
CA LYS A 57 -5.31 -12.07 -7.00
C LYS A 57 -4.23 -11.33 -6.23
N GLY A 58 -4.49 -10.05 -5.91
CA GLY A 58 -3.55 -9.22 -5.18
C GLY A 58 -4.20 -8.24 -4.22
N HIS A 59 -3.37 -7.68 -3.34
CA HIS A 59 -3.77 -6.61 -2.44
C HIS A 59 -2.56 -5.72 -2.12
N TYR A 60 -2.74 -4.42 -2.16
CA TYR A 60 -1.70 -3.46 -1.80
C TYR A 60 -1.73 -3.23 -0.29
N LEU A 61 -0.85 -3.94 0.43
CA LEU A 61 -0.70 -3.76 1.87
C LEU A 61 0.01 -2.43 2.17
N ASN A 62 -0.63 -1.56 2.95
CA ASN A 62 -0.07 -0.28 3.34
C ASN A 62 0.99 -0.47 4.44
N VAL A 63 2.24 -0.22 4.08
CA VAL A 63 3.38 -0.30 4.99
C VAL A 63 3.77 1.04 5.60
N THR A 64 3.04 2.11 5.28
CA THR A 64 3.25 3.42 5.93
C THR A 64 3.19 3.28 7.44
N ALA A 65 4.18 3.79 8.12
CA ALA A 65 4.36 3.63 9.55
C ALA A 65 4.90 4.93 10.18
N PRO A 66 4.83 5.07 11.51
CA PRO A 66 5.32 6.27 12.19
C PRO A 66 6.84 6.43 12.15
N SER A 67 7.59 5.35 11.86
CA SER A 67 9.05 5.41 11.68
C SER A 67 9.51 4.55 10.48
N PRO A 68 10.70 4.85 9.91
CA PRO A 68 11.28 4.01 8.86
C PRO A 68 11.53 2.57 9.30
N GLU A 69 11.92 2.35 10.53
CA GLU A 69 12.19 1.01 11.09
C GLU A 69 10.91 0.16 11.03
N GLU A 70 9.80 0.68 11.54
CA GLU A 70 8.50 -0.02 11.50
C GLU A 70 8.00 -0.18 10.05
N MET A 71 8.24 0.79 9.18
CA MET A 71 7.91 0.67 7.76
C MET A 71 8.63 -0.52 7.12
N TYR A 72 9.92 -0.68 7.38
CA TYR A 72 10.67 -1.85 6.89
C TYR A 72 10.22 -3.15 7.53
N GLU A 73 9.90 -3.17 8.83
CA GLU A 73 9.34 -4.35 9.50
C GLU A 73 8.05 -4.82 8.81
N ARG A 74 7.17 -3.88 8.47
CA ARG A 74 5.93 -4.17 7.74
C ARG A 74 6.20 -4.69 6.32
N ALA A 75 7.17 -4.10 5.62
CA ALA A 75 7.56 -4.51 4.29
C ALA A 75 8.18 -5.92 4.27
N GLU A 76 9.07 -6.23 5.21
CA GLU A 76 9.64 -7.57 5.38
C GLU A 76 8.53 -8.59 5.66
N PHE A 77 7.63 -8.29 6.59
CA PHE A 77 6.53 -9.19 6.91
C PHE A 77 5.58 -9.42 5.73
N ALA A 78 5.26 -8.38 4.94
CA ALA A 78 4.48 -8.53 3.72
C ALA A 78 5.18 -9.46 2.72
N LYS A 79 6.50 -9.32 2.56
CA LYS A 79 7.31 -10.20 1.71
C LYS A 79 7.30 -11.64 2.22
N GLU A 80 7.45 -11.88 3.53
CA GLU A 80 7.36 -13.21 4.14
C GLU A 80 6.01 -13.89 3.87
N LEU A 81 4.93 -13.11 3.81
CA LEU A 81 3.59 -13.59 3.44
C LEU A 81 3.41 -13.85 1.95
N GLY A 82 4.43 -13.56 1.13
CA GLY A 82 4.41 -13.76 -0.32
C GLY A 82 3.68 -12.65 -1.08
N MET A 83 3.50 -11.46 -0.48
CA MET A 83 2.84 -10.34 -1.16
C MET A 83 3.74 -9.75 -2.25
N PRO A 84 3.29 -9.71 -3.51
CA PRO A 84 4.11 -9.21 -4.61
C PRO A 84 4.19 -7.69 -4.68
N ILE A 85 3.31 -6.99 -3.96
CA ILE A 85 3.20 -5.54 -4.00
C ILE A 85 2.82 -4.98 -2.63
N ILE A 86 3.42 -3.84 -2.29
CA ILE A 86 3.11 -3.07 -1.07
C ILE A 86 2.77 -1.63 -1.44
N MET A 87 2.15 -0.90 -0.51
CA MET A 87 1.76 0.50 -0.68
C MET A 87 2.45 1.40 0.34
N HIS A 88 2.78 2.62 -0.09
CA HIS A 88 3.35 3.65 0.77
C HIS A 88 2.75 5.02 0.47
N ASP A 89 2.41 5.78 1.51
CA ASP A 89 1.91 7.14 1.42
C ASP A 89 3.09 8.12 1.48
N PHE A 90 3.54 8.58 0.33
CA PHE A 90 4.82 9.29 0.20
C PHE A 90 4.90 10.62 0.96
N LEU A 91 3.79 11.35 1.08
CA LEU A 91 3.79 12.63 1.81
C LEU A 91 3.80 12.42 3.32
N THR A 92 3.13 11.37 3.80
CA THR A 92 3.14 11.02 5.22
C THR A 92 4.49 10.48 5.66
N GLY A 93 5.08 9.59 4.85
CA GLY A 93 6.40 9.00 5.13
C GLY A 93 7.58 9.88 4.75
N GLY A 94 7.39 10.76 3.77
CA GLY A 94 8.44 11.62 3.21
C GLY A 94 9.21 11.00 2.05
N PHE A 95 9.79 11.86 1.23
CA PHE A 95 10.53 11.45 0.02
C PHE A 95 11.74 10.57 0.31
N CYS A 96 12.46 10.82 1.41
CA CYS A 96 13.63 10.01 1.79
C CYS A 96 13.21 8.59 2.12
N ALA A 97 12.17 8.42 2.95
CA ALA A 97 11.65 7.11 3.32
C ALA A 97 11.11 6.37 2.07
N ASN A 98 10.34 7.08 1.22
CA ASN A 98 9.83 6.50 -0.03
C ASN A 98 10.94 6.03 -0.97
N THR A 99 12.00 6.83 -1.14
CA THR A 99 13.15 6.45 -1.97
C THR A 99 13.90 5.26 -1.41
N GLY A 100 14.07 5.21 -0.08
CA GLY A 100 14.68 4.07 0.60
C GLY A 100 13.86 2.80 0.43
N LEU A 101 12.54 2.89 0.65
CA LEU A 101 11.63 1.77 0.46
C LEU A 101 11.60 1.28 -1.00
N ALA A 102 11.60 2.18 -1.99
CA ALA A 102 11.66 1.82 -3.41
C ALA A 102 12.93 1.03 -3.76
N ARG A 103 14.08 1.42 -3.18
CA ARG A 103 15.32 0.67 -3.33
C ARG A 103 15.25 -0.71 -2.68
N TRP A 104 14.66 -0.78 -1.50
CA TRP A 104 14.43 -2.06 -0.81
C TRP A 104 13.51 -2.96 -1.64
N CYS A 105 12.40 -2.45 -2.14
CA CYS A 105 11.47 -3.19 -3.00
C CYS A 105 12.17 -3.79 -4.21
N ARG A 106 12.99 -3.00 -4.92
CA ARG A 106 13.75 -3.47 -6.09
C ARG A 106 14.72 -4.59 -5.74
N LYS A 107 15.41 -4.49 -4.61
CA LYS A 107 16.35 -5.53 -4.15
C LYS A 107 15.64 -6.82 -3.74
N ASN A 108 14.40 -6.73 -3.32
CA ASN A 108 13.62 -7.84 -2.77
C ASN A 108 12.57 -8.40 -3.75
N GLY A 109 12.48 -7.87 -4.98
CA GLY A 109 11.53 -8.34 -5.99
C GLY A 109 10.07 -8.03 -5.64
N VAL A 110 9.84 -6.94 -4.88
CA VAL A 110 8.52 -6.45 -4.48
C VAL A 110 8.18 -5.19 -5.26
N LEU A 111 6.95 -5.07 -5.75
CA LEU A 111 6.47 -3.86 -6.40
C LEU A 111 6.03 -2.82 -5.36
N LEU A 112 6.17 -1.54 -5.71
CA LEU A 112 5.77 -0.42 -4.86
C LEU A 112 4.65 0.39 -5.50
N HIS A 113 3.48 0.38 -4.88
CA HIS A 113 2.39 1.29 -5.15
C HIS A 113 2.50 2.52 -4.25
N ILE A 114 2.51 3.72 -4.84
CA ILE A 114 2.63 4.98 -4.11
C ILE A 114 1.26 5.65 -4.05
N HIS A 115 0.79 5.96 -2.85
CA HIS A 115 -0.44 6.69 -2.63
C HIS A 115 -0.16 8.17 -2.33
N ARG A 116 -1.05 9.05 -2.79
CA ARG A 116 -0.94 10.51 -2.67
C ARG A 116 -1.66 11.11 -1.46
N ALA A 117 -1.86 10.34 -0.40
CA ALA A 117 -2.50 10.86 0.82
C ALA A 117 -1.97 12.25 1.20
N MET A 118 -2.84 13.15 1.60
CA MET A 118 -2.52 14.55 1.98
C MET A 118 -2.04 15.47 0.84
N HIS A 119 -2.04 15.04 -0.42
CA HIS A 119 -1.55 15.88 -1.53
C HIS A 119 -2.25 17.24 -1.63
N ALA A 120 -3.53 17.31 -1.26
CA ALA A 120 -4.33 18.52 -1.34
C ALA A 120 -3.79 19.70 -0.51
N VAL A 121 -3.02 19.41 0.55
CA VAL A 121 -2.32 20.44 1.35
C VAL A 121 -1.28 21.19 0.50
N ILE A 122 -0.74 20.51 -0.53
CA ILE A 122 0.34 21.05 -1.36
C ILE A 122 -0.18 21.57 -2.70
N ASP A 123 -1.12 20.88 -3.35
CA ASP A 123 -1.44 21.11 -4.77
C ASP A 123 -2.79 21.80 -5.04
N ARG A 124 -3.64 22.00 -4.02
CA ARG A 124 -4.97 22.61 -4.22
C ARG A 124 -5.01 24.12 -4.12
N ASN A 125 -4.00 24.76 -3.54
CA ASN A 125 -3.97 26.20 -3.44
C ASN A 125 -3.50 26.79 -4.78
N PRO A 126 -4.28 27.67 -5.44
CA PRO A 126 -3.90 28.23 -6.73
C PRO A 126 -2.71 29.21 -6.67
N HIS A 127 -2.39 29.74 -5.48
CA HIS A 127 -1.36 30.75 -5.29
C HIS A 127 -0.10 30.25 -4.59
N HIS A 128 -0.12 29.02 -4.08
CA HIS A 128 0.98 28.49 -3.31
C HIS A 128 0.99 26.95 -3.35
N GLY A 129 2.17 26.38 -3.52
CA GLY A 129 2.34 24.94 -3.50
C GLY A 129 3.08 24.39 -4.72
N ILE A 130 2.90 23.11 -4.97
CA ILE A 130 3.54 22.40 -6.08
C ILE A 130 2.46 21.67 -6.87
N HIS A 131 2.39 21.90 -8.17
CA HIS A 131 1.44 21.20 -9.03
C HIS A 131 1.67 19.69 -8.99
N PHE A 132 0.60 18.90 -8.89
CA PHE A 132 0.68 17.46 -8.71
C PHE A 132 1.49 16.74 -9.81
N ARG A 133 1.51 17.22 -11.05
CA ARG A 133 2.36 16.67 -12.12
C ARG A 133 3.85 16.67 -11.78
N VAL A 134 4.32 17.70 -11.05
CA VAL A 134 5.71 17.78 -10.60
C VAL A 134 5.97 16.74 -9.53
N LEU A 135 5.06 16.62 -8.56
CA LEU A 135 5.13 15.58 -7.53
C LEU A 135 5.14 14.17 -8.15
N THR A 136 4.27 13.91 -9.13
CA THR A 136 4.20 12.62 -9.84
C THR A 136 5.53 12.26 -10.52
N LYS A 137 6.18 13.23 -11.18
CA LYS A 137 7.49 13.01 -11.80
C LYS A 137 8.56 12.71 -10.76
N ALA A 138 8.58 13.45 -9.66
CA ALA A 138 9.52 13.21 -8.56
C ALA A 138 9.31 11.81 -7.94
N LEU A 139 8.06 11.39 -7.77
CA LEU A 139 7.73 10.05 -7.27
C LEU A 139 8.18 8.95 -8.21
N ARG A 140 7.98 9.11 -9.50
CA ARG A 140 8.46 8.14 -10.50
C ARG A 140 9.97 8.03 -10.46
N LEU A 141 10.68 9.14 -10.31
CA LEU A 141 12.14 9.16 -10.15
C LEU A 141 12.60 8.50 -8.85
N SER A 142 11.81 8.57 -7.79
CA SER A 142 12.11 7.89 -6.52
C SER A 142 12.01 6.37 -6.58
N GLY A 143 11.35 5.81 -7.61
CA GLY A 143 11.35 4.39 -7.93
C GLY A 143 10.02 3.66 -7.73
N GLY A 144 8.89 4.35 -7.62
CA GLY A 144 7.57 3.72 -7.57
C GLY A 144 7.19 3.05 -8.89
N ASP A 145 6.48 1.92 -8.80
CA ASP A 145 5.99 1.15 -9.95
C ASP A 145 4.59 1.59 -10.35
N HIS A 146 3.72 1.77 -9.36
CA HIS A 146 2.36 2.28 -9.53
C HIS A 146 2.17 3.58 -8.74
N LEU A 147 1.34 4.47 -9.24
CA LEU A 147 1.02 5.73 -8.58
C LEU A 147 -0.48 5.99 -8.62
N HIS A 148 -1.07 6.22 -7.44
CA HIS A 148 -2.45 6.68 -7.34
C HIS A 148 -2.52 8.17 -7.62
N THR A 149 -3.00 8.55 -8.81
CA THR A 149 -3.07 9.95 -9.22
C THR A 149 -4.41 10.61 -8.89
N GLY A 150 -5.48 9.82 -8.82
CA GLY A 150 -6.84 10.32 -8.67
C GLY A 150 -7.32 11.09 -9.90
N THR A 151 -8.48 11.70 -9.77
CA THR A 151 -9.12 12.55 -10.78
C THR A 151 -9.22 13.98 -10.28
#